data_f95e854bd1a33b3d70e27f555ed2057d
#
_entry.id   f95e854bd1a33b3d70e27f555ed2057d
#
_cell.length_a   1.000
_cell.length_b   1.000
_cell.length_c   1.000
_cell.angle_alpha   90.00
_cell.angle_beta   90.00
_cell.angle_gamma   90.00
#
_symmetry.space_group_name_H-M   'P 1'
#
loop_
_entity.id
_entity.type
_entity.pdbx_description
1 polymer ?
#
loop_
_entity_poly.entity_id
_entity_poly.type
_entity_poly.pdbx_seq_one_letter_code
_entity_poly.pdbx_strand_id
1 'polypeptide(L)'
;MFGFPNRAPLHYYDSVNTTQPIPESSIPRASVPTFQHAVDTYASEINKTASVWREFSDADLGWRPHPRSSTVEEILKHQLLSERRFFGQFLGSPEPAPAELLPKNGGVEAYIARLVELAGPRLPFLASQLQDWWLAVVPFFDVHRDRAWIFWRRILHTAHHRTQLTVYLRLLDRPVPSIYGPTADVKWKGADPTNTTEAAGRK
;
A
#
# COMPACT_ATOMS: atom_id res chain seq x y z
N MET A 1 34.30 7.89 -19.48
CA MET A 1 34.08 8.94 -18.47
C MET A 1 32.76 9.60 -18.81
N PHE A 2 31.66 9.11 -18.20
CA PHE A 2 30.31 9.65 -18.44
C PHE A 2 30.05 10.74 -17.41
N GLY A 3 30.07 11.99 -17.88
CA GLY A 3 29.74 13.15 -17.05
C GLY A 3 28.24 13.18 -16.77
N PHE A 4 27.85 13.13 -15.51
CA PHE A 4 26.48 13.40 -15.09
C PHE A 4 26.18 14.89 -15.26
N PRO A 5 25.02 15.26 -15.83
CA PRO A 5 24.64 16.66 -15.92
C PRO A 5 24.49 17.27 -14.53
N ASN A 6 24.92 18.52 -14.40
CA ASN A 6 24.84 19.33 -13.19
C ASN A 6 23.38 19.39 -12.70
N ARG A 7 23.09 18.80 -11.54
CA ARG A 7 21.75 18.81 -10.94
C ARG A 7 21.47 20.21 -10.41
N ALA A 8 20.36 20.78 -10.84
CA ALA A 8 19.77 21.92 -10.15
C ALA A 8 19.53 21.56 -8.67
N PRO A 9 19.66 22.52 -7.71
CA PRO A 9 19.41 22.24 -6.31
C PRO A 9 17.96 21.75 -6.15
N LEU A 10 17.81 20.58 -5.52
CA LEU A 10 16.52 20.06 -5.12
C LEU A 10 15.85 21.11 -4.21
N HIS A 11 14.79 21.72 -4.69
CA HIS A 11 13.92 22.54 -3.84
C HIS A 11 13.35 21.60 -2.78
N TYR A 12 13.77 21.82 -1.55
CA TYR A 12 13.21 21.21 -0.36
C TYR A 12 11.74 21.62 -0.29
N TYR A 13 10.84 20.67 -0.53
CA TYR A 13 9.40 20.90 -0.36
C TYR A 13 9.11 21.00 1.15
N ASP A 14 9.05 22.24 1.64
CA ASP A 14 8.46 22.56 2.94
C ASP A 14 6.95 22.33 2.84
N SER A 15 6.41 21.59 3.83
CA SER A 15 4.99 21.38 4.11
C SER A 15 4.16 20.61 3.06
N VAL A 16 4.38 19.32 2.94
CA VAL A 16 3.33 18.42 2.45
C VAL A 16 2.52 17.92 3.66
N ASN A 17 1.22 18.08 3.57
CA ASN A 17 0.27 17.63 4.58
C ASN A 17 0.44 16.10 4.79
N THR A 18 1.15 15.72 5.84
CA THR A 18 1.51 14.33 6.18
C THR A 18 0.38 13.62 6.93
N THR A 19 -0.87 14.03 6.72
CA THR A 19 -2.01 13.35 7.30
C THR A 19 -2.02 11.90 6.84
N GLN A 20 -1.81 11.00 7.79
CA GLN A 20 -1.92 9.56 7.57
C GLN A 20 -3.38 9.25 7.18
N PRO A 21 -3.64 8.58 6.03
CA PRO A 21 -5.00 8.26 5.63
C PRO A 21 -5.75 7.41 6.65
N ILE A 22 -5.02 6.53 7.37
CA ILE A 22 -5.54 5.71 8.47
C ILE A 22 -4.73 6.08 9.72
N PRO A 23 -5.27 6.93 10.63
CA PRO A 23 -4.57 7.28 11.86
C PRO A 23 -4.54 6.08 12.82
N GLU A 24 -3.49 5.98 13.62
CA GLU A 24 -3.31 4.88 14.58
C GLU A 24 -4.49 4.74 15.53
N SER A 25 -5.07 5.86 15.95
CA SER A 25 -6.25 5.89 16.82
C SER A 25 -7.50 5.24 16.23
N SER A 26 -7.56 5.05 14.91
CA SER A 26 -8.68 4.40 14.21
C SER A 26 -8.48 2.90 14.01
N ILE A 27 -7.32 2.34 14.36
CA ILE A 27 -7.04 0.92 14.19
C ILE A 27 -7.78 0.13 15.28
N PRO A 28 -8.66 -0.80 14.89
CA PRO A 28 -9.45 -1.55 15.87
C PRO A 28 -8.59 -2.56 16.64
N ARG A 29 -8.98 -2.85 17.88
CA ARG A 29 -8.38 -3.91 18.66
C ARG A 29 -8.83 -5.28 18.16
N ALA A 30 -7.87 -6.18 17.93
CA ALA A 30 -8.16 -7.54 17.53
C ALA A 30 -8.83 -8.32 18.67
N SER A 31 -9.87 -9.10 18.33
CA SER A 31 -10.55 -10.01 19.28
C SER A 31 -9.58 -11.05 19.88
N VAL A 32 -8.56 -11.42 19.13
CA VAL A 32 -7.46 -12.30 19.58
C VAL A 32 -6.16 -11.49 19.57
N PRO A 33 -5.60 -11.14 20.76
CA PRO A 33 -4.44 -10.26 20.85
C PRO A 33 -3.23 -10.70 20.02
N THR A 34 -3.04 -12.02 19.85
CA THR A 34 -1.96 -12.57 19.02
C THR A 34 -2.00 -12.10 17.57
N PHE A 35 -3.18 -11.74 17.05
CA PHE A 35 -3.34 -11.25 15.67
C PHE A 35 -3.42 -9.71 15.57
N GLN A 36 -3.22 -8.97 16.67
CA GLN A 36 -3.19 -7.50 16.60
C GLN A 36 -2.17 -7.01 15.57
N HIS A 37 -0.99 -7.63 15.52
CA HIS A 37 0.06 -7.28 14.57
C HIS A 37 -0.38 -7.38 13.09
N ALA A 38 -1.33 -8.26 12.77
CA ALA A 38 -1.87 -8.37 11.41
C ALA A 38 -2.75 -7.15 11.07
N VAL A 39 -3.60 -6.71 12.01
CA VAL A 39 -4.46 -5.52 11.84
C VAL A 39 -3.59 -4.26 11.72
N ASP A 40 -2.61 -4.09 12.62
CA ASP A 40 -1.68 -2.96 12.62
C ASP A 40 -0.86 -2.92 11.33
N THR A 41 -0.34 -4.07 10.89
CA THR A 41 0.43 -4.16 9.64
C THR A 41 -0.44 -3.81 8.45
N TYR A 42 -1.70 -4.28 8.38
CA TYR A 42 -2.58 -3.95 7.27
C TYR A 42 -2.79 -2.43 7.16
N ALA A 43 -3.11 -1.75 8.25
CA ALA A 43 -3.26 -0.30 8.28
C ALA A 43 -1.97 0.44 7.85
N SER A 44 -0.83 0.02 8.40
CA SER A 44 0.49 0.56 8.07
C SER A 44 0.82 0.39 6.58
N GLU A 45 0.54 -0.78 6.00
CA GLU A 45 0.83 -1.05 4.59
C GLU A 45 -0.07 -0.28 3.63
N ILE A 46 -1.34 -0.01 4.00
CA ILE A 46 -2.21 0.91 3.26
C ILE A 46 -1.63 2.32 3.26
N ASN A 47 -1.23 2.85 4.42
CA ASN A 47 -0.63 4.18 4.53
C ASN A 47 0.67 4.30 3.72
N LYS A 48 1.56 3.30 3.79
CA LYS A 48 2.79 3.23 2.99
C LYS A 48 2.51 3.18 1.49
N THR A 49 1.45 2.48 1.09
CA THR A 49 1.05 2.41 -0.32
C THR A 49 0.51 3.76 -0.78
N ALA A 50 -0.35 4.39 0.00
CA ALA A 50 -0.87 5.73 -0.28
C ALA A 50 0.26 6.77 -0.40
N SER A 51 1.29 6.69 0.46
CA SER A 51 2.44 7.61 0.42
C SER A 51 3.23 7.51 -0.88
N VAL A 52 3.42 6.29 -1.39
CA VAL A 52 4.10 6.07 -2.68
C VAL A 52 3.24 6.54 -3.85
N TRP A 53 1.93 6.24 -3.83
CA TRP A 53 1.04 6.68 -4.91
C TRP A 53 0.95 8.20 -5.02
N ARG A 54 0.97 8.90 -3.89
CA ARG A 54 0.89 10.37 -3.81
C ARG A 54 2.07 11.10 -4.48
N GLU A 55 3.21 10.42 -4.66
CA GLU A 55 4.36 11.02 -5.35
C GLU A 55 4.21 11.05 -6.87
N PHE A 56 3.23 10.35 -7.43
CA PHE A 56 2.87 10.47 -8.85
C PHE A 56 1.89 11.62 -9.09
N SER A 57 1.96 12.22 -10.26
CA SER A 57 0.95 13.11 -10.80
C SER A 57 0.01 12.35 -11.76
N ASP A 58 -1.12 12.94 -12.08
CA ASP A 58 -2.04 12.36 -13.07
C ASP A 58 -1.39 12.18 -14.45
N ALA A 59 -0.44 13.03 -14.81
CA ALA A 59 0.34 12.91 -16.04
C ALA A 59 1.24 11.67 -16.07
N ASP A 60 1.61 11.14 -14.91
CA ASP A 60 2.46 9.95 -14.82
C ASP A 60 1.67 8.63 -14.97
N LEU A 61 0.34 8.66 -14.90
CA LEU A 61 -0.50 7.45 -14.89
C LEU A 61 -0.30 6.56 -16.13
N GLY A 62 -0.06 7.14 -17.29
CA GLY A 62 0.25 6.41 -18.52
C GLY A 62 1.69 5.99 -18.69
N TRP A 63 2.58 6.41 -17.78
CA TRP A 63 4.01 6.16 -17.92
C TRP A 63 4.40 4.72 -17.54
N ARG A 64 5.41 4.18 -18.22
CA ARG A 64 6.04 2.88 -17.96
C ARG A 64 7.50 2.90 -18.37
N PRO A 65 8.40 2.16 -17.68
CA PRO A 65 9.84 2.18 -17.98
C PRO A 65 10.21 1.40 -19.25
N HIS A 66 9.35 0.51 -19.69
CA HIS A 66 9.58 -0.35 -20.86
C HIS A 66 8.24 -0.71 -21.52
N PRO A 67 8.14 -0.87 -22.85
CA PRO A 67 6.89 -1.21 -23.54
C PRO A 67 6.17 -2.47 -23.03
N ARG A 68 6.91 -3.42 -22.44
CA ARG A 68 6.36 -4.65 -21.83
C ARG A 68 6.07 -4.53 -20.34
N SER A 69 6.36 -3.39 -19.72
CA SER A 69 6.02 -3.14 -18.32
C SER A 69 4.63 -2.56 -18.20
N SER A 70 3.97 -2.81 -17.09
CA SER A 70 2.70 -2.13 -16.74
C SER A 70 2.93 -0.64 -16.56
N THR A 71 1.94 0.16 -16.91
CA THR A 71 1.91 1.59 -16.57
C THR A 71 1.69 1.79 -15.08
N VAL A 72 1.93 2.99 -14.60
CA VAL A 72 1.59 3.37 -13.21
C VAL A 72 0.12 3.04 -12.93
N GLU A 73 -0.81 3.51 -13.76
CA GLU A 73 -2.24 3.29 -13.57
C GLU A 73 -2.62 1.81 -13.58
N GLU A 74 -2.05 1.00 -14.48
CA GLU A 74 -2.29 -0.44 -14.51
C GLU A 74 -1.87 -1.13 -13.20
N ILE A 75 -0.79 -0.66 -12.56
CA ILE A 75 -0.36 -1.19 -11.25
C ILE A 75 -1.32 -0.76 -10.14
N LEU A 76 -1.79 0.52 -10.12
CA LEU A 76 -2.77 0.99 -9.15
C LEU A 76 -4.07 0.17 -9.25
N LYS A 77 -4.60 0.02 -10.46
CA LYS A 77 -5.80 -0.81 -10.74
C LYS A 77 -5.58 -2.26 -10.30
N HIS A 78 -4.44 -2.84 -10.65
CA HIS A 78 -4.11 -4.21 -10.28
C HIS A 78 -4.06 -4.40 -8.76
N GLN A 79 -3.50 -3.45 -8.01
CA GLN A 79 -3.44 -3.56 -6.55
C GLN A 79 -4.85 -3.55 -5.94
N LEU A 80 -5.74 -2.66 -6.36
CA LEU A 80 -7.13 -2.61 -5.88
C LEU A 80 -7.90 -3.89 -6.21
N LEU A 81 -7.86 -4.33 -7.48
CA LEU A 81 -8.56 -5.53 -7.94
C LEU A 81 -8.06 -6.80 -7.28
N SER A 82 -6.74 -6.93 -7.16
CA SER A 82 -6.11 -8.07 -6.51
C SER A 82 -6.44 -8.12 -5.02
N GLU A 83 -6.41 -6.99 -4.34
CA GLU A 83 -6.74 -6.94 -2.91
C GLU A 83 -8.20 -7.31 -2.64
N ARG A 84 -9.11 -6.75 -3.42
CA ARG A 84 -10.52 -7.15 -3.39
C ARG A 84 -10.68 -8.66 -3.58
N ARG A 85 -9.94 -9.25 -4.55
CA ARG A 85 -10.00 -10.70 -4.78
C ARG A 85 -9.53 -11.49 -3.57
N PHE A 86 -8.41 -11.10 -2.96
CA PHE A 86 -7.90 -11.78 -1.77
C PHE A 86 -8.87 -11.70 -0.60
N PHE A 87 -9.37 -10.50 -0.31
CA PHE A 87 -10.30 -10.30 0.80
C PHE A 87 -11.63 -11.01 0.55
N GLY A 88 -12.23 -10.84 -0.63
CA GLY A 88 -13.53 -11.45 -0.93
C GLY A 88 -13.46 -12.97 -1.13
N GLN A 89 -12.56 -13.43 -2.01
CA GLN A 89 -12.55 -14.83 -2.42
C GLN A 89 -11.92 -15.76 -1.38
N PHE A 90 -10.82 -15.35 -0.74
CA PHE A 90 -10.03 -16.24 0.11
C PHE A 90 -10.21 -15.96 1.61
N LEU A 91 -10.38 -14.69 1.99
CA LEU A 91 -10.58 -14.32 3.38
C LEU A 91 -12.07 -14.23 3.77
N GLY A 92 -12.98 -14.11 2.79
CA GLY A 92 -14.42 -14.11 3.04
C GLY A 92 -14.95 -12.76 3.55
N SER A 93 -14.23 -11.67 3.32
CA SER A 93 -14.71 -10.31 3.61
C SER A 93 -15.80 -9.91 2.61
N PRO A 94 -16.86 -9.21 3.01
CA PRO A 94 -17.76 -8.53 2.08
C PRO A 94 -16.98 -7.51 1.24
N GLU A 95 -17.11 -7.60 -0.07
CA GLU A 95 -16.38 -6.74 -1.00
C GLU A 95 -17.33 -6.21 -2.08
N PRO A 96 -17.11 -4.97 -2.59
CA PRO A 96 -17.90 -4.45 -3.71
C PRO A 96 -17.70 -5.31 -4.97
N ALA A 97 -18.66 -5.24 -5.89
CA ALA A 97 -18.54 -5.91 -7.18
C ALA A 97 -17.30 -5.38 -7.95
N PRO A 98 -16.64 -6.22 -8.78
CA PRO A 98 -15.46 -5.79 -9.53
C PRO A 98 -15.69 -4.54 -10.39
N ALA A 99 -16.88 -4.39 -10.95
CA ALA A 99 -17.28 -3.24 -11.77
C ALA A 99 -17.40 -1.93 -10.97
N GLU A 100 -17.59 -2.02 -9.64
CA GLU A 100 -17.77 -0.87 -8.74
C GLU A 100 -16.48 -0.54 -7.99
N LEU A 101 -15.43 -1.32 -8.19
CA LEU A 101 -14.23 -1.24 -7.37
C LEU A 101 -13.35 -0.05 -7.74
N LEU A 102 -13.17 0.21 -9.02
CA LEU A 102 -12.27 1.25 -9.50
C LEU A 102 -12.95 2.64 -9.44
N PRO A 103 -12.19 3.70 -9.19
CA PRO A 103 -12.74 5.04 -9.22
C PRO A 103 -13.29 5.36 -10.63
N LYS A 104 -14.46 6.00 -10.67
CA LYS A 104 -15.13 6.35 -11.95
C LYS A 104 -14.37 7.43 -12.71
N ASN A 105 -13.77 8.37 -12.00
CA ASN A 105 -12.95 9.45 -12.54
C ASN A 105 -11.50 9.19 -12.10
N GLY A 106 -10.62 8.94 -13.06
CA GLY A 106 -9.26 8.55 -12.78
C GLY A 106 -8.37 9.75 -12.52
N GLY A 107 -7.69 9.73 -11.39
CA GLY A 107 -6.59 10.57 -10.97
C GLY A 107 -5.93 9.90 -9.80
N VAL A 108 -4.70 10.22 -9.51
CA VAL A 108 -3.94 9.59 -8.42
C VAL A 108 -4.69 9.68 -7.09
N GLU A 109 -5.24 10.86 -6.76
CA GLU A 109 -5.98 11.05 -5.51
C GLU A 109 -7.27 10.22 -5.46
N ALA A 110 -7.94 9.98 -6.59
CA ALA A 110 -9.11 9.11 -6.63
C ALA A 110 -8.75 7.64 -6.34
N TYR A 111 -7.60 7.17 -6.83
CA TYR A 111 -7.09 5.83 -6.50
C TYR A 111 -6.71 5.73 -5.01
N ILE A 112 -6.06 6.76 -4.45
CA ILE A 112 -5.71 6.80 -3.02
C ILE A 112 -6.97 6.81 -2.15
N ALA A 113 -7.94 7.67 -2.45
CA ALA A 113 -9.20 7.72 -1.72
C ALA A 113 -9.91 6.36 -1.75
N ARG A 114 -9.92 5.70 -2.91
CA ARG A 114 -10.53 4.38 -3.05
C ARG A 114 -9.79 3.29 -2.27
N LEU A 115 -8.46 3.31 -2.26
CA LEU A 115 -7.65 2.39 -1.46
C LEU A 115 -8.01 2.50 0.03
N VAL A 116 -8.11 3.72 0.55
CA VAL A 116 -8.43 3.99 1.97
C VAL A 116 -9.88 3.62 2.28
N GLU A 117 -10.82 3.97 1.42
CA GLU A 117 -12.24 3.61 1.56
C GLU A 117 -12.43 2.09 1.69
N LEU A 118 -11.75 1.32 0.85
CA LEU A 118 -11.81 -0.15 0.90
C LEU A 118 -11.15 -0.74 2.15
N ALA A 119 -10.14 -0.08 2.69
CA ALA A 119 -9.50 -0.52 3.93
C ALA A 119 -10.40 -0.33 5.16
N GLY A 120 -11.31 0.66 5.13
CA GLY A 120 -12.23 0.96 6.22
C GLY A 120 -12.99 -0.25 6.74
N PRO A 121 -13.79 -0.95 5.94
CA PRO A 121 -14.52 -2.15 6.37
C PRO A 121 -13.61 -3.37 6.61
N ARG A 122 -12.47 -3.48 5.96
CA ARG A 122 -11.54 -4.62 6.11
C ARG A 122 -10.82 -4.63 7.45
N LEU A 123 -10.50 -3.47 8.01
CA LEU A 123 -9.86 -3.37 9.33
C LEU A 123 -10.71 -3.98 10.44
N PRO A 124 -11.97 -3.55 10.68
CA PRO A 124 -12.81 -4.20 11.68
C PRO A 124 -13.15 -5.65 11.33
N PHE A 125 -13.25 -6.00 10.04
CA PHE A 125 -13.41 -7.39 9.63
C PHE A 125 -12.24 -8.24 10.14
N LEU A 126 -11.00 -7.87 9.88
CA LEU A 126 -9.81 -8.59 10.37
C LEU A 126 -9.75 -8.64 11.90
N ALA A 127 -10.04 -7.52 12.54
CA ALA A 127 -10.00 -7.42 14.00
C ALA A 127 -11.02 -8.30 14.71
N SER A 128 -12.18 -8.54 14.10
CA SER A 128 -13.24 -9.38 14.68
C SER A 128 -12.98 -10.88 14.57
N GLN A 129 -11.98 -11.32 13.79
CA GLN A 129 -11.76 -12.73 13.53
C GLN A 129 -11.17 -13.46 14.73
N LEU A 130 -11.71 -14.69 15.00
CA LEU A 130 -11.21 -15.57 16.05
C LEU A 130 -10.01 -16.41 15.54
N GLN A 131 -9.30 -17.03 16.48
CA GLN A 131 -8.13 -17.85 16.17
C GLN A 131 -8.44 -18.95 15.15
N ASP A 132 -9.57 -19.65 15.29
CA ASP A 132 -9.96 -20.73 14.38
C ASP A 132 -10.17 -20.23 12.95
N TRP A 133 -10.66 -19.00 12.78
CA TRP A 133 -10.78 -18.40 11.45
C TRP A 133 -9.41 -18.15 10.82
N TRP A 134 -8.46 -17.60 11.58
CA TRP A 134 -7.10 -17.33 11.09
C TRP A 134 -6.37 -18.62 10.69
N LEU A 135 -6.55 -19.68 11.47
CA LEU A 135 -5.86 -20.96 11.27
C LEU A 135 -6.63 -21.93 10.35
N ALA A 136 -7.86 -21.61 9.97
CA ALA A 136 -8.63 -22.45 9.07
C ALA A 136 -8.00 -22.52 7.68
N VAL A 137 -7.76 -23.75 7.24
CA VAL A 137 -7.23 -24.06 5.92
C VAL A 137 -8.35 -23.99 4.88
N VAL A 138 -8.14 -23.18 3.86
CA VAL A 138 -9.12 -22.93 2.78
C VAL A 138 -8.47 -23.11 1.41
N PRO A 139 -9.27 -23.31 0.34
CA PRO A 139 -8.74 -23.32 -1.02
C PRO A 139 -8.10 -21.98 -1.37
N PHE A 140 -6.91 -22.05 -1.96
CA PHE A 140 -6.16 -20.90 -2.44
C PHE A 140 -5.56 -21.24 -3.82
N PHE A 141 -6.22 -20.81 -4.89
CA PHE A 141 -5.93 -21.21 -6.26
C PHE A 141 -5.93 -22.76 -6.40
N ASP A 142 -4.81 -23.36 -6.70
CA ASP A 142 -4.58 -24.80 -6.88
C ASP A 142 -4.08 -25.53 -5.62
N VAL A 143 -3.99 -24.83 -4.49
CA VAL A 143 -3.50 -25.37 -3.21
C VAL A 143 -4.44 -25.03 -2.06
N HIS A 144 -4.16 -25.56 -0.87
CA HIS A 144 -4.83 -25.19 0.37
C HIS A 144 -3.84 -24.50 1.31
N ARG A 145 -4.29 -23.42 1.97
CA ARG A 145 -3.49 -22.64 2.92
C ARG A 145 -4.38 -22.12 4.03
N ASP A 146 -3.82 -21.91 5.21
CA ASP A 146 -4.53 -21.19 6.26
C ASP A 146 -4.70 -19.72 5.91
N ARG A 147 -5.72 -19.07 6.50
CA ARG A 147 -6.01 -17.67 6.20
C ARG A 147 -4.92 -16.70 6.66
N ALA A 148 -4.19 -17.05 7.73
CA ALA A 148 -3.06 -16.23 8.16
C ALA A 148 -1.96 -16.21 7.09
N TRP A 149 -1.62 -17.35 6.51
CA TRP A 149 -0.67 -17.42 5.38
C TRP A 149 -1.19 -16.62 4.17
N ILE A 150 -2.48 -16.77 3.82
CA ILE A 150 -3.09 -16.04 2.69
C ILE A 150 -3.03 -14.52 2.94
N PHE A 151 -3.32 -14.07 4.15
CA PHE A 151 -3.19 -12.68 4.55
C PHE A 151 -1.76 -12.15 4.34
N TRP A 152 -0.75 -12.85 4.86
CA TRP A 152 0.64 -12.44 4.70
C TRP A 152 1.09 -12.49 3.24
N ARG A 153 0.62 -13.47 2.48
CA ARG A 153 0.87 -13.52 1.03
C ARG A 153 0.30 -12.29 0.32
N ARG A 154 -0.86 -11.77 0.79
CA ARG A 154 -1.42 -10.51 0.28
C ARG A 154 -0.56 -9.31 0.65
N ILE A 155 -0.12 -9.20 1.88
CA ILE A 155 0.78 -8.12 2.34
C ILE A 155 2.06 -8.07 1.49
N LEU A 156 2.70 -9.23 1.28
CA LEU A 156 3.90 -9.34 0.44
C LEU A 156 3.64 -8.93 -1.01
N HIS A 157 2.46 -9.24 -1.54
CA HIS A 157 2.07 -8.83 -2.90
C HIS A 157 1.87 -7.31 -2.99
N THR A 158 1.30 -6.69 -1.96
CA THR A 158 1.21 -5.23 -1.87
C THR A 158 2.61 -4.60 -1.84
N ALA A 159 3.49 -5.10 -0.98
CA ALA A 159 4.87 -4.62 -0.87
C ALA A 159 5.64 -4.77 -2.20
N HIS A 160 5.45 -5.89 -2.92
CA HIS A 160 6.06 -6.13 -4.23
C HIS A 160 5.71 -5.02 -5.25
N HIS A 161 4.42 -4.74 -5.46
CA HIS A 161 4.00 -3.72 -6.41
C HIS A 161 4.31 -2.30 -5.94
N ARG A 162 4.24 -2.04 -4.65
CA ARG A 162 4.68 -0.76 -4.09
C ARG A 162 6.17 -0.51 -4.36
N THR A 163 7.02 -1.51 -4.15
CA THR A 163 8.46 -1.41 -4.46
C THR A 163 8.70 -1.21 -5.95
N GLN A 164 7.93 -1.87 -6.81
CA GLN A 164 7.98 -1.61 -8.25
C GLN A 164 7.71 -0.13 -8.56
N LEU A 165 6.69 0.47 -7.93
CA LEU A 165 6.36 1.89 -8.09
C LEU A 165 7.45 2.82 -7.54
N THR A 166 8.15 2.46 -6.46
CA THR A 166 9.29 3.29 -5.98
C THR A 166 10.44 3.33 -6.99
N VAL A 167 10.67 2.24 -7.74
CA VAL A 167 11.61 2.27 -8.87
C VAL A 167 11.11 3.20 -9.98
N TYR A 168 9.81 3.20 -10.28
CA TYR A 168 9.23 4.10 -11.27
C TYR A 168 9.38 5.57 -10.86
N LEU A 169 9.13 5.90 -9.58
CA LEU A 169 9.37 7.25 -9.04
C LEU A 169 10.82 7.67 -9.28
N ARG A 170 11.79 6.82 -8.99
CA ARG A 170 13.21 7.12 -9.19
C ARG A 170 13.55 7.38 -10.67
N LEU A 171 12.95 6.62 -11.58
CA LEU A 171 13.17 6.81 -13.03
C LEU A 171 12.49 8.08 -13.57
N LEU A 172 11.47 8.59 -12.85
CA LEU A 172 10.79 9.85 -13.14
C LEU A 172 11.40 11.06 -12.40
N ASP A 173 12.56 10.88 -11.74
CA ASP A 173 13.18 11.90 -10.87
C ASP A 173 12.25 12.43 -9.76
N ARG A 174 11.31 11.59 -9.30
CA ARG A 174 10.41 11.88 -8.19
C ARG A 174 11.03 11.44 -6.86
N PRO A 175 10.69 12.07 -5.73
CA PRO A 175 11.13 11.62 -4.43
C PRO A 175 10.57 10.24 -4.10
N VAL A 176 11.37 9.43 -3.38
CA VAL A 176 10.94 8.13 -2.87
C VAL A 176 10.70 8.27 -1.37
N PRO A 177 9.44 8.14 -0.90
CA PRO A 177 9.13 8.27 0.50
C PRO A 177 9.75 7.14 1.33
N SER A 178 9.95 7.39 2.61
CA SER A 178 10.37 6.37 3.56
C SER A 178 9.23 5.38 3.79
N ILE A 179 9.53 4.09 3.62
CA ILE A 179 8.56 2.99 3.81
C ILE A 179 9.00 2.11 4.98
N TYR A 180 10.20 1.51 4.88
CA TYR A 180 10.77 0.61 5.88
C TYR A 180 12.12 1.11 6.42
N GLY A 181 12.59 2.24 5.95
CA GLY A 181 13.88 2.78 6.31
C GLY A 181 14.14 4.11 5.60
N PRO A 182 15.25 4.78 5.94
CA PRO A 182 15.65 5.98 5.24
C PRO A 182 15.88 5.70 3.75
N THR A 183 15.65 6.71 2.93
CA THR A 183 15.91 6.68 1.48
C THR A 183 16.99 7.71 1.13
N ALA A 184 17.34 7.83 -0.15
CA ALA A 184 18.20 8.92 -0.60
C ALA A 184 17.54 10.31 -0.39
N ASP A 185 16.20 10.35 -0.35
CA ASP A 185 15.42 11.58 -0.26
C ASP A 185 14.96 11.86 1.18
N VAL A 186 14.83 10.83 2.03
CA VAL A 186 14.30 10.93 3.39
C VAL A 186 15.30 10.38 4.40
N LYS A 187 15.75 11.24 5.31
CA LYS A 187 16.63 10.87 6.43
C LYS A 187 15.83 10.80 7.71
N TRP A 188 15.95 9.71 8.43
CA TRP A 188 15.35 9.60 9.75
C TRP A 188 16.19 10.26 10.83
N LYS A 189 15.50 10.89 11.77
CA LYS A 189 16.09 11.42 12.98
C LYS A 189 15.53 10.63 14.16
N GLY A 190 16.39 9.86 14.86
CA GLY A 190 16.01 9.10 16.05
C GLY A 190 15.61 7.65 15.79
N ALA A 191 14.88 7.06 16.74
CA ALA A 191 14.44 5.67 16.68
C ALA A 191 13.55 5.39 15.49
N ASP A 192 13.68 4.18 14.97
CA ASP A 192 12.94 3.73 13.78
C ASP A 192 11.57 3.16 14.15
N PRO A 193 10.47 3.83 13.80
CA PRO A 193 9.12 3.31 13.98
C PRO A 193 8.58 2.67 12.69
N THR A 194 9.36 1.82 12.02
CA THR A 194 8.97 1.21 10.73
C THR A 194 7.66 0.46 10.78
N ASN A 195 7.20 0.07 11.96
CA ASN A 195 6.02 -0.74 12.14
C ASN A 195 4.79 0.07 12.56
N THR A 196 4.91 1.38 12.73
CA THR A 196 3.79 2.25 13.04
C THR A 196 3.22 2.91 11.79
N THR A 197 1.97 3.35 11.86
CA THR A 197 1.32 4.10 10.78
C THR A 197 2.00 5.43 10.52
N GLU A 198 2.60 6.04 11.57
CA GLU A 198 3.33 7.31 11.47
C GLU A 198 4.64 7.20 10.68
N ALA A 199 5.18 6.00 10.51
CA ALA A 199 6.37 5.77 9.68
C ALA A 199 6.09 5.97 8.19
N ALA A 200 4.84 5.77 7.77
CA ALA A 200 4.47 5.88 6.37
C ALA A 200 4.52 7.34 5.88
N GLY A 201 5.13 7.54 4.73
CA GLY A 201 5.15 8.85 4.07
C GLY A 201 6.05 9.89 4.72
N ARG A 202 6.99 9.50 5.56
CA ARG A 202 8.03 10.43 6.06
C ARG A 202 8.84 10.99 4.88
N LYS A 203 9.06 12.27 4.91
CA LYS A 203 9.90 13.02 3.98
C LYS A 203 11.03 13.72 4.72
#